data_689154ea8b154e223df3e7b48710c47e
#
_entry.id   689154ea8b154e223df3e7b48710c47e
#
_cell.length_a   1.000
_cell.length_b   1.000
_cell.length_c   1.000
_cell.angle_alpha   90.00
_cell.angle_beta   90.00
_cell.angle_gamma   90.00
#
_symmetry.space_group_name_H-M   'P 1'
#
loop_
_entity.id
_entity.type
_entity.pdbx_description
1 polymer ?
#
loop_
_entity_poly.entity_id
_entity_poly.type
_entity_poly.pdbx_seq_one_letter_code
_entity_poly.pdbx_strand_id
1 'polypeptide(L)'
;MGNVFKKVVDRMMWAQVAPAPNAHAAGTSMCADMRSDLSRNPFVYNLISNAILNRYNIVTKAWQLAIANPLTAGTFGAGATSVFAPSFAAVGTIASGATTTSVTLSTALPTAVGLNMLANRGGSGDYGFKIRIIDTTAGKTEERFIVGNTAGTTPLITVDAAFTFTPATGARYELLSGRVVMLGSGVVGAGVFRTFEVATNTLANRGTTNLPATLTTDSAMVVLDEQYTPYDCEPGEGMIKGAFEYDNNVVSRKALTATASGASSLTGQATGGDAVVAVNEYRNFQIRIVQDTTTPAAVGQRRIIASHTAGASPVYTLGTAWTTTPSSSAKFVIEQPNLLILRTTANTTTYTYNYTDATINNGTNSIAADAWSTAYFGTAPAANAVGCLWAPSFGIRPDPARNARHSFNYFFRGGAVTLDVLDIAGAIAGTWTGAITYDGAVNSFGAGTTGTYSPFGQEGRFHYINVYVASQISQIYRFDAKNRVFSPYTPTDWIQAGAAAAGGRMAAYAAIDGSDKYDVVLLQSHLSTISQELIALV
;
A
#
# COMPACT_ATOMS: atom_id res chain seq x y z
N MET A 1 -9.77 -19.01 37.35
CA MET A 1 -8.81 -19.12 36.23
C MET A 1 -9.05 -18.11 35.09
N GLY A 2 -10.27 -17.65 34.83
CA GLY A 2 -10.55 -16.70 33.73
C GLY A 2 -9.88 -15.32 33.82
N ASN A 3 -9.60 -14.82 35.02
CA ASN A 3 -9.00 -13.48 35.20
C ASN A 3 -7.47 -13.42 35.04
N VAL A 4 -6.79 -14.54 35.10
CA VAL A 4 -5.34 -14.60 34.91
C VAL A 4 -4.99 -14.59 33.43
N PHE A 5 -5.76 -15.28 32.61
CA PHE A 5 -5.57 -15.27 31.16
C PHE A 5 -5.86 -13.90 30.53
N LYS A 6 -6.87 -13.17 31.02
CA LYS A 6 -7.17 -11.83 30.52
C LYS A 6 -6.04 -10.83 30.80
N LYS A 7 -5.33 -10.97 31.93
CA LYS A 7 -4.18 -10.13 32.26
C LYS A 7 -2.89 -10.46 31.49
N VAL A 8 -2.76 -11.67 31.00
CA VAL A 8 -1.60 -12.08 30.18
C VAL A 8 -1.76 -11.63 28.73
N VAL A 9 -3.00 -11.58 28.24
CA VAL A 9 -3.32 -11.16 26.88
C VAL A 9 -3.24 -9.63 26.71
N ASP A 10 -3.39 -8.86 27.77
CA ASP A 10 -3.26 -7.39 27.76
C ASP A 10 -1.79 -6.90 27.83
N ARG A 11 -0.82 -7.78 27.90
CA ARG A 11 0.61 -7.41 27.90
C ARG A 11 1.19 -7.58 26.50
N MET A 12 1.57 -6.46 25.91
CA MET A 12 2.45 -6.48 24.76
C MET A 12 3.71 -7.27 25.08
N MET A 13 4.08 -8.16 24.20
CA MET A 13 5.26 -8.99 24.37
C MET A 13 6.28 -8.61 23.30
N TRP A 14 7.50 -8.32 23.75
CA TRP A 14 8.65 -8.24 22.89
C TRP A 14 9.33 -9.59 22.81
N ALA A 15 9.66 -10.01 21.60
CA ALA A 15 10.45 -11.18 21.35
C ALA A 15 11.66 -10.81 20.49
N GLN A 16 12.85 -11.23 20.90
CA GLN A 16 14.01 -11.15 20.03
C GLN A 16 13.87 -12.21 18.93
N VAL A 17 14.03 -11.78 17.69
CA VAL A 17 14.04 -12.67 16.53
C VAL A 17 15.44 -12.81 15.96
N ALA A 18 15.60 -13.60 14.92
CA ALA A 18 16.89 -13.79 14.27
C ALA A 18 17.56 -12.42 13.96
N PRO A 19 18.86 -12.27 14.22
CA PRO A 19 19.55 -11.02 13.95
C PRO A 19 19.57 -10.75 12.45
N ALA A 20 19.41 -9.48 12.06
CA ALA A 20 19.54 -9.09 10.67
C ALA A 20 20.97 -9.30 10.16
N PRO A 21 21.14 -9.64 8.87
CA PRO A 21 22.49 -9.88 8.30
C PRO A 21 23.39 -8.64 8.35
N ASN A 22 22.81 -7.45 8.34
CA ASN A 22 23.54 -6.19 8.28
C ASN A 22 23.01 -5.22 9.33
N ALA A 23 23.90 -4.47 9.94
CA ALA A 23 23.55 -3.40 10.84
C ALA A 23 22.92 -2.20 10.10
N HIS A 24 21.96 -1.56 10.73
CA HIS A 24 21.38 -0.32 10.22
C HIS A 24 22.34 0.86 10.39
N ALA A 25 22.35 1.72 9.38
CA ALA A 25 23.02 3.02 9.42
C ALA A 25 22.03 4.11 8.98
N ALA A 26 22.45 5.36 8.99
CA ALA A 26 21.67 6.44 8.38
C ALA A 26 21.34 6.09 6.92
N GLY A 27 20.09 6.31 6.50
CA GLY A 27 19.64 6.01 5.14
C GLY A 27 19.02 4.63 4.95
N THR A 28 18.69 3.93 6.01
CA THR A 28 17.93 2.69 5.96
C THR A 28 16.43 2.96 5.91
N SER A 29 15.67 2.01 5.37
CA SER A 29 14.20 2.06 5.35
C SER A 29 13.62 0.67 5.41
N MET A 30 12.47 0.52 6.05
CA MET A 30 11.72 -0.73 6.11
C MET A 30 10.31 -0.54 5.56
N CYS A 31 9.83 -1.55 4.85
CA CYS A 31 8.43 -1.61 4.42
C CYS A 31 7.93 -3.05 4.38
N ALA A 32 6.62 -3.21 4.50
CA ALA A 32 5.93 -4.49 4.41
C ALA A 32 4.66 -4.36 3.59
N ASP A 33 4.13 -5.48 3.15
CA ASP A 33 2.78 -5.55 2.60
C ASP A 33 1.78 -5.41 3.75
N MET A 34 1.02 -4.33 3.75
CA MET A 34 0.09 -3.98 4.81
C MET A 34 -1.29 -4.65 4.67
N ARG A 35 -1.49 -5.51 3.66
CA ARG A 35 -2.74 -6.26 3.56
C ARG A 35 -2.83 -7.28 4.69
N SER A 36 -4.03 -7.44 5.22
CA SER A 36 -4.32 -8.40 6.29
C SER A 36 -4.70 -9.79 5.78
N ASP A 37 -4.87 -9.95 4.47
CA ASP A 37 -5.36 -11.18 3.85
C ASP A 37 -4.24 -12.15 3.42
N LEU A 38 -4.67 -13.32 2.97
CA LEU A 38 -3.79 -14.36 2.45
C LEU A 38 -3.00 -13.94 1.20
N SER A 39 -3.43 -12.87 0.52
CA SER A 39 -2.76 -12.37 -0.68
C SER A 39 -1.50 -11.58 -0.39
N ARG A 40 -1.27 -11.22 0.88
CA ARG A 40 -0.12 -10.39 1.25
C ARG A 40 1.23 -11.07 0.98
N ASN A 41 2.23 -10.24 0.75
CA ASN A 41 3.60 -10.70 0.65
C ASN A 41 4.14 -11.08 2.06
N PRO A 42 4.69 -12.27 2.27
CA PRO A 42 5.17 -12.71 3.58
C PRO A 42 6.54 -12.14 3.98
N PHE A 43 6.98 -11.06 3.34
CA PHE A 43 8.26 -10.46 3.64
C PHE A 43 8.14 -9.02 4.14
N VAL A 44 8.94 -8.70 5.15
CA VAL A 44 9.32 -7.32 5.47
C VAL A 44 10.63 -7.04 4.73
N TYR A 45 10.66 -5.97 3.96
CA TYR A 45 11.85 -5.55 3.21
C TYR A 45 12.60 -4.48 3.96
N ASN A 46 13.90 -4.62 4.00
CA ASN A 46 14.81 -3.74 4.72
C ASN A 46 15.91 -3.25 3.78
N LEU A 47 15.80 -1.99 3.39
CA LEU A 47 16.80 -1.29 2.58
C LEU A 47 17.92 -0.78 3.48
N ILE A 48 19.13 -1.24 3.25
CA ILE A 48 20.32 -0.83 3.99
C ILE A 48 21.13 0.18 3.18
N SER A 49 21.68 1.18 3.85
CA SER A 49 22.37 2.34 3.24
C SER A 49 23.50 2.01 2.27
N ASN A 50 24.06 0.83 2.30
CA ASN A 50 25.12 0.37 1.40
C ASN A 50 24.63 -0.46 0.22
N ALA A 51 23.43 -0.14 -0.27
CA ALA A 51 22.90 -0.77 -1.46
C ALA A 51 22.49 -2.25 -1.29
N ILE A 52 22.15 -2.67 -0.10
CA ILE A 52 21.69 -4.02 0.21
C ILE A 52 20.21 -3.99 0.50
N LEU A 53 19.45 -4.87 -0.12
CA LEU A 53 18.06 -5.14 0.23
C LEU A 53 17.98 -6.50 0.90
N ASN A 54 17.66 -6.51 2.18
CA ASN A 54 17.34 -7.71 2.95
C ASN A 54 15.83 -7.91 3.00
N ARG A 55 15.40 -9.12 3.26
CA ARG A 55 14.00 -9.44 3.56
C ARG A 55 13.90 -10.36 4.76
N TYR A 56 12.94 -10.09 5.60
CA TYR A 56 12.59 -10.93 6.73
C TYR A 56 11.34 -11.71 6.39
N ASN A 57 11.42 -13.04 6.44
CA ASN A 57 10.26 -13.90 6.22
C ASN A 57 9.46 -14.00 7.52
N ILE A 58 8.22 -13.50 7.49
CA ILE A 58 7.35 -13.44 8.67
C ILE A 58 6.79 -14.80 9.09
N VAL A 59 6.87 -15.81 8.23
CA VAL A 59 6.45 -17.18 8.52
C VAL A 59 7.58 -17.95 9.19
N THR A 60 8.75 -17.98 8.56
CA THR A 60 9.91 -18.75 9.04
C THR A 60 10.73 -18.01 10.09
N LYS A 61 10.39 -16.73 10.35
CA LYS A 61 11.11 -15.84 11.30
C LYS A 61 12.60 -15.71 10.99
N ALA A 62 12.95 -15.76 9.71
CA ALA A 62 14.34 -15.76 9.24
C ALA A 62 14.63 -14.63 8.27
N TRP A 63 15.83 -14.07 8.38
CA TRP A 63 16.34 -13.09 7.43
C TRP A 63 16.95 -13.78 6.20
N GLN A 64 16.76 -13.14 5.07
CA GLN A 64 17.31 -13.54 3.79
C GLN A 64 17.89 -12.31 3.07
N LEU A 65 18.96 -12.51 2.32
CA LEU A 65 19.40 -11.51 1.37
C LEU A 65 18.44 -11.52 0.18
N ALA A 66 17.73 -10.41 -0.04
CA ALA A 66 16.86 -10.30 -1.22
C ALA A 66 17.69 -10.05 -2.47
N ILE A 67 18.63 -9.10 -2.40
CA ILE A 67 19.57 -8.79 -3.47
C ILE A 67 20.87 -8.26 -2.88
N ALA A 68 22.00 -8.81 -3.34
CA ALA A 68 23.33 -8.31 -3.05
C ALA A 68 23.80 -7.34 -4.15
N ASN A 69 24.35 -6.20 -3.74
CA ASN A 69 25.02 -5.21 -4.62
C ASN A 69 24.27 -4.72 -5.88
N PRO A 70 22.99 -4.56 -5.89
CA PRO A 70 22.31 -4.11 -7.10
C PRO A 70 22.17 -2.60 -7.18
N LEU A 71 22.42 -1.93 -6.09
CA LEU A 71 22.28 -0.50 -5.95
C LEU A 71 23.70 0.08 -5.92
N THR A 72 23.99 1.06 -6.73
CA THR A 72 25.30 1.71 -6.72
C THR A 72 25.57 2.27 -5.33
N ALA A 73 26.70 1.94 -4.73
CA ALA A 73 27.09 2.42 -3.41
C ALA A 73 26.98 3.96 -3.35
N GLY A 74 26.39 4.48 -2.26
CA GLY A 74 26.19 5.91 -2.06
C GLY A 74 24.87 6.49 -2.60
N THR A 75 24.10 5.73 -3.37
CA THR A 75 22.81 6.20 -3.90
C THR A 75 21.71 6.25 -2.82
N PHE A 76 21.78 5.38 -1.82
CA PHE A 76 20.83 5.30 -0.72
C PHE A 76 21.51 5.72 0.59
N GLY A 77 21.65 7.03 0.77
CA GLY A 77 22.18 7.65 1.97
C GLY A 77 21.09 8.04 2.97
N ALA A 78 21.46 8.89 3.92
CA ALA A 78 20.51 9.42 4.91
C ALA A 78 19.28 10.02 4.22
N GLY A 79 18.08 9.59 4.66
CA GLY A 79 16.82 10.04 4.08
C GLY A 79 16.28 9.16 2.94
N ALA A 80 16.93 8.05 2.59
CA ALA A 80 16.32 7.07 1.71
C ALA A 80 15.01 6.53 2.32
N THR A 81 14.03 6.28 1.46
CA THR A 81 12.71 5.79 1.88
C THR A 81 12.24 4.66 0.98
N SER A 82 11.43 3.76 1.53
CA SER A 82 10.81 2.68 0.76
C SER A 82 9.38 2.44 1.18
N VAL A 83 8.57 1.97 0.24
CA VAL A 83 7.19 1.52 0.48
C VAL A 83 6.92 0.26 -0.34
N PHE A 84 5.94 -0.51 0.09
CA PHE A 84 5.45 -1.66 -0.66
C PHE A 84 4.17 -1.28 -1.41
N ALA A 85 4.13 -1.52 -2.73
CA ALA A 85 2.98 -1.25 -3.59
C ALA A 85 2.46 -2.58 -4.17
N PRO A 86 1.40 -3.18 -3.60
CA PRO A 86 0.92 -4.50 -3.98
C PRO A 86 0.31 -4.58 -5.39
N SER A 87 -0.28 -3.50 -5.89
CA SER A 87 -0.84 -3.45 -7.25
C SER A 87 0.18 -3.10 -8.33
N PHE A 88 1.42 -2.84 -7.97
CA PHE A 88 2.47 -2.64 -8.95
C PHE A 88 2.75 -3.99 -9.63
N ALA A 89 2.24 -4.17 -10.84
CA ALA A 89 2.14 -5.47 -11.47
C ALA A 89 2.98 -5.58 -12.75
N ALA A 90 3.45 -6.78 -13.06
CA ALA A 90 3.80 -7.12 -14.43
C ALA A 90 2.50 -7.31 -15.21
N VAL A 91 2.42 -6.72 -16.40
CA VAL A 91 1.24 -6.73 -17.24
C VAL A 91 1.57 -7.26 -18.64
N GLY A 92 0.57 -7.84 -19.29
CA GLY A 92 0.72 -8.36 -20.65
C GLY A 92 -0.53 -9.08 -21.11
N THR A 93 -0.38 -9.98 -22.09
CA THR A 93 -1.46 -10.75 -22.66
C THR A 93 -1.24 -12.25 -22.48
N ILE A 94 -2.31 -13.04 -22.53
CA ILE A 94 -2.26 -14.49 -22.48
C ILE A 94 -2.23 -15.11 -23.88
N ALA A 95 -1.61 -16.30 -23.97
CA ALA A 95 -1.55 -17.09 -25.19
C ALA A 95 -2.86 -17.88 -25.43
N SER A 96 -2.95 -18.53 -26.59
CA SER A 96 -4.02 -19.49 -26.88
C SER A 96 -3.93 -20.74 -25.99
N GLY A 97 -5.04 -21.46 -25.87
CA GLY A 97 -5.10 -22.70 -25.12
C GLY A 97 -5.32 -22.53 -23.61
N ALA A 98 -5.75 -21.36 -23.16
CA ALA A 98 -6.17 -21.16 -21.77
C ALA A 98 -7.37 -22.06 -21.44
N THR A 99 -7.41 -22.49 -20.18
CA THR A 99 -8.56 -23.19 -19.57
C THR A 99 -9.14 -22.35 -18.45
N THR A 100 -10.20 -22.81 -17.82
CA THR A 100 -10.73 -22.12 -16.64
C THR A 100 -9.80 -22.17 -15.43
N THR A 101 -8.79 -23.06 -15.40
CA THR A 101 -7.86 -23.21 -14.27
C THR A 101 -6.40 -22.93 -14.62
N SER A 102 -6.12 -22.62 -15.88
CA SER A 102 -4.74 -22.34 -16.29
C SER A 102 -4.64 -21.36 -17.44
N VAL A 103 -3.60 -20.54 -17.45
CA VAL A 103 -3.28 -19.58 -18.50
C VAL A 103 -1.77 -19.58 -18.78
N THR A 104 -1.39 -19.50 -20.06
CA THR A 104 0.00 -19.29 -20.47
C THR A 104 0.21 -17.81 -20.78
N LEU A 105 1.26 -17.20 -20.25
CA LEU A 105 1.58 -15.81 -20.59
C LEU A 105 2.12 -15.74 -22.04
N SER A 106 1.62 -14.78 -22.81
CA SER A 106 2.15 -14.47 -24.15
C SER A 106 3.20 -13.39 -24.08
N THR A 107 2.94 -12.34 -23.28
CA THR A 107 3.94 -11.32 -23.01
C THR A 107 4.95 -11.85 -21.99
N ALA A 108 6.21 -11.84 -22.36
CA ALA A 108 7.30 -12.32 -21.50
C ALA A 108 7.44 -11.45 -20.23
N LEU A 109 7.67 -12.09 -19.10
CA LEU A 109 8.10 -11.43 -17.88
C LEU A 109 9.51 -10.82 -18.08
N PRO A 110 9.87 -9.77 -17.37
CA PRO A 110 11.19 -9.13 -17.48
C PRO A 110 12.36 -10.10 -17.25
N THR A 111 12.15 -11.13 -16.45
CA THR A 111 13.13 -12.18 -16.15
C THR A 111 12.41 -13.51 -16.00
N ALA A 112 13.09 -14.60 -16.36
CA ALA A 112 12.57 -15.95 -16.19
C ALA A 112 12.30 -16.27 -14.71
N VAL A 113 11.14 -16.86 -14.44
CA VAL A 113 10.79 -17.39 -13.12
C VAL A 113 11.15 -18.86 -13.05
N GLY A 114 11.45 -19.33 -11.84
CA GLY A 114 11.65 -20.76 -11.57
C GLY A 114 10.32 -21.52 -11.51
N LEU A 115 10.42 -22.86 -11.51
CA LEU A 115 9.27 -23.74 -11.33
C LEU A 115 8.60 -23.43 -9.97
N ASN A 116 7.29 -23.20 -9.98
CA ASN A 116 6.46 -22.87 -8.83
C ASN A 116 6.91 -21.63 -8.01
N MET A 117 7.77 -20.79 -8.56
CA MET A 117 8.25 -19.59 -7.87
C MET A 117 7.13 -18.59 -7.62
N LEU A 118 6.12 -18.51 -8.49
CA LEU A 118 4.97 -17.63 -8.33
C LEU A 118 3.93 -18.21 -7.36
N ALA A 119 3.93 -19.50 -7.16
CA ALA A 119 3.04 -20.22 -6.27
C ALA A 119 3.55 -20.27 -4.83
N ASN A 120 4.86 -20.17 -4.63
CA ASN A 120 5.50 -20.35 -3.33
C ASN A 120 6.34 -19.13 -2.94
N ARG A 121 5.71 -18.14 -2.35
CA ARG A 121 6.33 -16.85 -2.00
C ARG A 121 7.28 -16.91 -0.81
N GLY A 122 7.17 -17.86 0.05
CA GLY A 122 7.93 -17.85 1.30
C GLY A 122 8.42 -19.21 1.78
N GLY A 123 8.33 -20.24 0.94
CA GLY A 123 8.70 -21.61 1.31
C GLY A 123 7.60 -22.38 2.06
N SER A 124 6.46 -21.75 2.34
CA SER A 124 5.29 -22.39 2.90
C SER A 124 4.24 -22.54 1.81
N GLY A 125 4.04 -23.48 1.09
CA GLY A 125 3.18 -23.69 -0.08
C GLY A 125 1.76 -23.09 -0.11
N ASP A 126 1.40 -22.28 0.85
CA ASP A 126 0.02 -21.84 1.05
C ASP A 126 -0.34 -20.49 0.42
N TYR A 127 0.64 -19.70 -0.06
CA TYR A 127 0.40 -18.32 -0.48
C TYR A 127 1.10 -17.96 -1.80
N GLY A 128 0.47 -18.24 -2.93
CA GLY A 128 0.89 -17.75 -4.24
C GLY A 128 0.62 -16.27 -4.44
N PHE A 129 1.23 -15.67 -5.45
CA PHE A 129 0.79 -14.36 -5.93
C PHE A 129 -0.60 -14.48 -6.53
N LYS A 130 -1.27 -13.35 -6.74
CA LYS A 130 -2.51 -13.31 -7.52
C LYS A 130 -2.22 -13.01 -8.98
N ILE A 131 -3.00 -13.60 -9.85
CA ILE A 131 -3.13 -13.18 -11.24
C ILE A 131 -4.54 -12.64 -11.45
N ARG A 132 -4.63 -11.45 -12.05
CA ARG A 132 -5.89 -10.86 -12.52
C ARG A 132 -5.97 -11.04 -14.03
N ILE A 133 -7.06 -11.58 -14.51
CA ILE A 133 -7.38 -11.66 -15.93
C ILE A 133 -8.47 -10.65 -16.25
N ILE A 134 -8.21 -9.82 -17.24
CA ILE A 134 -9.15 -8.83 -17.78
C ILE A 134 -9.47 -9.29 -19.20
N ASP A 135 -10.67 -9.83 -19.39
CA ASP A 135 -11.11 -10.39 -20.67
C ASP A 135 -12.23 -9.54 -21.26
N THR A 136 -11.86 -8.75 -22.27
CA THR A 136 -12.81 -7.92 -23.01
C THR A 136 -13.69 -8.69 -23.98
N THR A 137 -13.46 -9.99 -24.17
CA THR A 137 -14.35 -10.87 -24.95
C THR A 137 -15.44 -11.44 -24.03
N ALA A 138 -15.05 -11.91 -22.85
CA ALA A 138 -16.01 -12.42 -21.86
C ALA A 138 -16.75 -11.28 -21.12
N GLY A 139 -16.24 -10.06 -21.17
CA GLY A 139 -16.77 -8.93 -20.43
C GLY A 139 -16.58 -9.09 -18.91
N LYS A 140 -15.46 -9.66 -18.47
CA LYS A 140 -15.19 -9.98 -17.07
C LYS A 140 -13.75 -9.72 -16.66
N THR A 141 -13.59 -9.38 -15.37
CA THR A 141 -12.30 -9.36 -14.68
C THR A 141 -12.37 -10.26 -13.46
N GLU A 142 -11.42 -11.17 -13.31
CA GLU A 142 -11.33 -12.04 -12.14
C GLU A 142 -9.91 -12.18 -11.65
N GLU A 143 -9.77 -12.35 -10.33
CA GLU A 143 -8.50 -12.60 -9.64
C GLU A 143 -8.48 -14.02 -9.08
N ARG A 144 -7.34 -14.68 -9.17
CA ARG A 144 -7.11 -16.00 -8.59
C ARG A 144 -5.72 -16.08 -7.99
N PHE A 145 -5.55 -16.93 -6.98
CA PHE A 145 -4.24 -17.26 -6.49
C PHE A 145 -3.52 -18.21 -7.43
N ILE A 146 -2.22 -18.01 -7.58
CA ILE A 146 -1.36 -18.90 -8.33
C ILE A 146 -0.94 -20.05 -7.42
N VAL A 147 -1.27 -21.29 -7.81
CA VAL A 147 -0.88 -22.50 -7.10
C VAL A 147 0.18 -23.31 -7.82
N GLY A 148 0.53 -22.92 -9.04
CA GLY A 148 1.63 -23.53 -9.80
C GLY A 148 2.05 -22.67 -10.98
N ASN A 149 3.31 -22.78 -11.38
CA ASN A 149 3.80 -22.23 -12.64
C ASN A 149 4.96 -23.06 -13.20
N THR A 150 5.06 -23.12 -14.53
CA THR A 150 6.27 -23.64 -15.19
C THR A 150 7.41 -22.64 -15.11
N ALA A 151 8.65 -23.09 -15.31
CA ALA A 151 9.79 -22.21 -15.43
C ALA A 151 9.79 -21.48 -16.78
N GLY A 152 10.39 -20.27 -16.81
CA GLY A 152 10.56 -19.48 -18.03
C GLY A 152 10.07 -18.05 -17.92
N THR A 153 10.15 -17.31 -19.02
CA THR A 153 9.64 -15.93 -19.13
C THR A 153 8.16 -15.86 -19.52
N THR A 154 7.63 -16.92 -20.12
CA THR A 154 6.20 -17.06 -20.49
C THR A 154 5.61 -18.30 -19.84
N PRO A 155 5.57 -18.36 -18.49
CA PRO A 155 5.14 -19.55 -17.78
C PRO A 155 3.68 -19.88 -18.04
N LEU A 156 3.35 -21.17 -18.02
CA LEU A 156 2.01 -21.66 -17.76
C LEU A 156 1.71 -21.44 -16.26
N ILE A 157 0.63 -20.78 -15.96
CA ILE A 157 0.18 -20.47 -14.60
C ILE A 157 -1.07 -21.31 -14.31
N THR A 158 -1.05 -22.01 -13.18
CA THR A 158 -2.20 -22.74 -12.65
C THR A 158 -2.77 -22.00 -11.45
N VAL A 159 -4.09 -21.89 -11.37
CA VAL A 159 -4.79 -21.12 -10.33
C VAL A 159 -5.56 -22.03 -9.37
N ASP A 160 -5.84 -21.52 -8.16
CA ASP A 160 -6.48 -22.22 -7.05
C ASP A 160 -7.94 -22.58 -7.32
N ALA A 161 -8.65 -21.73 -8.05
CA ALA A 161 -10.06 -21.91 -8.37
C ALA A 161 -10.31 -21.59 -9.84
N ALA A 162 -11.28 -22.23 -10.45
CA ALA A 162 -11.65 -21.97 -11.83
C ALA A 162 -12.14 -20.53 -12.03
N PHE A 163 -11.73 -19.89 -13.13
CA PHE A 163 -12.39 -18.69 -13.62
C PHE A 163 -13.83 -19.03 -14.03
N THR A 164 -14.76 -18.09 -13.89
CA THR A 164 -16.16 -18.31 -14.33
C THR A 164 -16.32 -18.23 -15.86
N PHE A 165 -15.22 -18.04 -16.57
CA PHE A 165 -15.11 -18.03 -18.03
C PHE A 165 -13.78 -18.65 -18.46
N THR A 166 -13.70 -19.09 -19.69
CA THR A 166 -12.42 -19.48 -20.28
C THR A 166 -11.76 -18.21 -20.83
N PRO A 167 -10.59 -17.81 -20.33
CA PRO A 167 -9.91 -16.61 -20.81
C PRO A 167 -9.59 -16.68 -22.30
N ALA A 168 -9.93 -15.63 -23.05
CA ALA A 168 -9.69 -15.55 -24.48
C ALA A 168 -8.21 -15.29 -24.78
N THR A 169 -7.72 -15.77 -25.91
CA THR A 169 -6.40 -15.38 -26.45
C THR A 169 -6.29 -13.87 -26.54
N GLY A 170 -5.20 -13.31 -26.03
CA GLY A 170 -4.98 -11.87 -26.00
C GLY A 170 -5.65 -11.14 -24.83
N ALA A 171 -6.42 -11.83 -23.98
CA ALA A 171 -6.90 -11.22 -22.74
C ALA A 171 -5.71 -10.69 -21.92
N ARG A 172 -5.91 -9.54 -21.27
CA ARG A 172 -4.86 -8.91 -20.46
C ARG A 172 -4.70 -9.65 -19.15
N TYR A 173 -3.45 -9.85 -18.74
CA TYR A 173 -3.15 -10.25 -17.37
C TYR A 173 -2.46 -9.13 -16.58
N GLU A 174 -2.66 -9.15 -15.26
CA GLU A 174 -1.90 -8.39 -14.29
C GLU A 174 -1.41 -9.36 -13.21
N LEU A 175 -0.07 -9.50 -13.08
CA LEU A 175 0.54 -10.32 -12.03
C LEU A 175 0.70 -9.46 -10.78
N LEU A 176 -0.21 -9.63 -9.82
CA LEU A 176 -0.26 -8.86 -8.58
C LEU A 176 0.76 -9.37 -7.56
N SER A 177 2.02 -9.24 -7.88
CA SER A 177 3.13 -9.64 -7.02
C SER A 177 3.59 -8.54 -6.07
N GLY A 178 3.27 -7.30 -6.40
CA GLY A 178 3.77 -6.11 -5.72
C GLY A 178 5.24 -5.83 -6.00
N ARG A 179 5.65 -4.62 -5.63
CA ARG A 179 7.02 -4.14 -5.74
C ARG A 179 7.43 -3.36 -4.49
N VAL A 180 8.69 -3.50 -4.11
CA VAL A 180 9.31 -2.55 -3.18
C VAL A 180 9.74 -1.35 -4.00
N VAL A 181 9.17 -0.20 -3.69
CA VAL A 181 9.53 1.07 -4.29
C VAL A 181 10.53 1.76 -3.40
N MET A 182 11.68 2.15 -3.95
CA MET A 182 12.82 2.68 -3.21
C MET A 182 13.25 4.02 -3.81
N LEU A 183 13.37 5.01 -2.96
CA LEU A 183 13.88 6.32 -3.31
C LEU A 183 15.17 6.60 -2.52
N GLY A 184 16.24 6.84 -3.23
CA GLY A 184 17.53 7.24 -2.66
C GLY A 184 17.57 8.71 -2.25
N SER A 185 18.69 9.13 -1.70
CA SER A 185 18.97 10.53 -1.34
C SER A 185 20.14 11.08 -2.15
N GLY A 186 20.29 12.40 -2.15
CA GLY A 186 21.35 13.09 -2.87
C GLY A 186 20.91 13.64 -4.22
N VAL A 187 21.86 13.79 -5.16
CA VAL A 187 21.57 14.33 -6.49
C VAL A 187 20.68 13.38 -7.26
N VAL A 188 19.58 13.88 -7.79
CA VAL A 188 18.62 13.08 -8.57
C VAL A 188 19.24 12.71 -9.92
N GLY A 189 19.26 11.42 -10.19
CA GLY A 189 19.82 10.84 -11.40
C GLY A 189 19.46 9.38 -11.56
N ALA A 190 20.06 8.71 -12.52
CA ALA A 190 19.83 7.28 -12.76
C ALA A 190 20.16 6.45 -11.50
N GLY A 191 19.24 5.65 -11.08
CA GLY A 191 19.40 4.76 -9.93
C GLY A 191 18.95 5.31 -8.57
N VAL A 192 18.53 6.58 -8.50
CA VAL A 192 17.96 7.16 -7.27
C VAL A 192 16.54 6.64 -7.01
N PHE A 193 15.76 6.41 -8.05
CA PHE A 193 14.40 5.87 -7.96
C PHE A 193 14.34 4.50 -8.62
N ARG A 194 14.06 3.49 -7.81
CA ARG A 194 14.07 2.09 -8.22
C ARG A 194 12.89 1.32 -7.68
N THR A 195 12.57 0.24 -8.37
CA THR A 195 11.65 -0.78 -7.88
C THR A 195 12.34 -2.14 -7.85
N PHE A 196 12.04 -2.91 -6.80
CA PHE A 196 12.37 -4.32 -6.72
C PHE A 196 11.12 -5.13 -7.04
N GLU A 197 11.18 -5.88 -8.12
CA GLU A 197 10.11 -6.79 -8.55
C GLU A 197 10.16 -8.06 -7.75
N VAL A 198 9.17 -8.28 -6.92
CA VAL A 198 9.14 -9.42 -5.97
C VAL A 198 9.02 -10.75 -6.69
N ALA A 199 8.22 -10.82 -7.77
CA ALA A 199 7.99 -12.05 -8.51
C ALA A 199 9.25 -12.60 -9.20
N THR A 200 10.13 -11.72 -9.65
CA THR A 200 11.30 -12.09 -10.45
C THR A 200 12.63 -11.85 -9.74
N ASN A 201 12.60 -11.28 -8.53
CA ASN A 201 13.78 -10.83 -7.78
C ASN A 201 14.69 -9.91 -8.61
N THR A 202 14.10 -8.99 -9.37
CA THR A 202 14.84 -8.06 -10.24
C THR A 202 14.65 -6.62 -9.86
N LEU A 203 15.63 -5.78 -10.19
CA LEU A 203 15.57 -4.33 -10.02
C LEU A 203 15.30 -3.64 -11.34
N ALA A 204 14.51 -2.57 -11.27
CA ALA A 204 14.29 -1.66 -12.38
C ALA A 204 14.53 -0.20 -11.94
N ASN A 205 15.20 0.58 -12.79
CA ASN A 205 15.23 2.01 -12.65
C ASN A 205 13.87 2.59 -13.09
N ARG A 206 13.45 3.66 -12.41
CA ARG A 206 12.23 4.41 -12.71
C ARG A 206 12.53 5.84 -13.08
N GLY A 207 11.58 6.48 -13.76
CA GLY A 207 11.72 7.86 -14.20
C GLY A 207 11.84 8.85 -13.03
N THR A 208 12.77 9.78 -13.13
CA THR A 208 13.03 10.83 -12.11
C THR A 208 12.60 12.22 -12.56
N THR A 209 12.00 12.34 -13.74
CA THR A 209 11.48 13.62 -14.25
C THR A 209 10.46 14.20 -13.27
N ASN A 210 10.59 15.48 -12.97
CA ASN A 210 9.80 16.24 -12.00
C ASN A 210 10.09 15.92 -10.50
N LEU A 211 11.07 15.10 -10.18
CA LEU A 211 11.64 15.09 -8.84
C LEU A 211 12.52 16.34 -8.61
N PRO A 212 12.71 16.81 -7.36
CA PRO A 212 13.64 17.90 -7.08
C PRO A 212 15.06 17.49 -7.49
N ALA A 213 15.88 18.47 -7.88
CA ALA A 213 17.27 18.22 -8.32
C ALA A 213 18.12 17.52 -7.25
N THR A 214 17.77 17.69 -5.99
CA THR A 214 18.44 17.05 -4.86
C THR A 214 17.40 16.57 -3.87
N LEU A 215 17.49 15.31 -3.47
CA LEU A 215 16.73 14.73 -2.37
C LEU A 215 17.54 14.88 -1.09
N THR A 216 17.00 15.59 -0.14
CA THR A 216 17.64 15.84 1.15
C THR A 216 17.36 14.72 2.15
N THR A 217 18.03 14.76 3.29
CA THR A 217 17.79 13.87 4.42
C THR A 217 16.32 13.85 4.81
N ASP A 218 15.81 12.67 5.15
CA ASP A 218 14.45 12.44 5.65
C ASP A 218 13.33 12.80 4.66
N SER A 219 13.38 12.18 3.50
CA SER A 219 12.22 12.06 2.63
C SER A 219 11.25 11.01 3.16
N ALA A 220 9.96 11.27 3.04
CA ALA A 220 8.92 10.33 3.45
C ALA A 220 7.96 10.04 2.28
N MET A 221 7.69 8.77 2.07
CA MET A 221 6.84 8.27 0.97
C MET A 221 5.68 7.44 1.52
N VAL A 222 4.53 7.58 0.90
CA VAL A 222 3.34 6.76 1.18
C VAL A 222 2.75 6.29 -0.14
N VAL A 223 2.15 5.11 -0.12
CA VAL A 223 1.44 4.53 -1.26
C VAL A 223 -0.07 4.64 -1.06
N LEU A 224 -0.77 5.06 -2.11
CA LEU A 224 -2.18 4.82 -2.31
C LEU A 224 -2.28 3.65 -3.29
N ASP A 225 -3.02 2.60 -2.91
CA ASP A 225 -3.03 1.37 -3.70
C ASP A 225 -4.42 0.74 -3.70
N GLU A 226 -4.88 0.29 -4.84
CA GLU A 226 -6.19 -0.33 -4.98
C GLU A 226 -6.34 -1.57 -4.08
N GLN A 227 -5.23 -2.27 -3.77
CA GLN A 227 -5.25 -3.44 -2.90
C GLN A 227 -5.32 -3.07 -1.41
N TYR A 228 -5.06 -1.81 -1.05
CA TYR A 228 -5.23 -1.28 0.30
C TYR A 228 -6.58 -0.60 0.51
N THR A 229 -7.43 -0.56 -0.49
CA THR A 229 -8.77 0.01 -0.32
C THR A 229 -9.54 -0.84 0.68
N PRO A 230 -10.01 -0.26 1.77
CA PRO A 230 -10.80 -0.99 2.73
C PRO A 230 -12.12 -1.42 2.10
N TYR A 231 -12.59 -2.57 2.55
CA TYR A 231 -13.91 -3.02 2.22
C TYR A 231 -14.98 -2.13 2.82
N ASP A 232 -16.16 -2.19 2.23
CA ASP A 232 -17.40 -1.85 2.87
C ASP A 232 -17.65 -2.81 4.04
N CYS A 233 -16.96 -2.59 5.16
CA CYS A 233 -17.26 -3.28 6.39
C CYS A 233 -18.57 -2.74 6.92
N GLU A 234 -19.54 -3.61 7.16
CA GLU A 234 -20.73 -3.23 7.88
C GLU A 234 -20.36 -2.71 9.28
N PRO A 235 -21.07 -1.71 9.82
CA PRO A 235 -20.83 -1.22 11.17
C PRO A 235 -20.90 -2.37 12.18
N GLY A 236 -19.78 -2.67 12.85
CA GLY A 236 -19.67 -3.74 13.86
C GLY A 236 -19.03 -5.04 13.39
N GLU A 237 -18.76 -5.21 12.10
CA GLU A 237 -17.90 -6.27 11.60
C GLU A 237 -16.49 -5.70 11.44
N GLY A 238 -15.56 -6.15 12.26
CA GLY A 238 -14.16 -5.80 12.11
C GLY A 238 -13.63 -6.25 10.75
N MET A 239 -12.57 -5.63 10.24
CA MET A 239 -11.89 -5.94 8.96
C MET A 239 -11.67 -7.44 8.69
N ILE A 240 -11.87 -8.27 9.67
CA ILE A 240 -11.57 -9.69 9.71
C ILE A 240 -12.63 -10.55 9.04
N LYS A 241 -13.89 -10.15 9.04
CA LYS A 241 -14.99 -11.00 8.53
C LYS A 241 -15.51 -10.59 7.16
N GLY A 242 -15.45 -9.34 6.80
CA GLY A 242 -16.00 -8.84 5.52
C GLY A 242 -14.96 -8.73 4.42
N ALA A 243 -13.68 -8.70 4.79
CA ALA A 243 -12.63 -8.36 3.85
C ALA A 243 -12.52 -9.37 2.70
N PHE A 244 -12.89 -10.61 2.88
CA PHE A 244 -12.60 -11.67 1.93
C PHE A 244 -13.65 -12.78 1.92
N GLU A 245 -14.93 -12.44 2.01
CA GLU A 245 -15.88 -13.33 1.41
C GLU A 245 -15.54 -13.39 -0.08
N TYR A 246 -14.84 -14.44 -0.44
CA TYR A 246 -14.74 -14.89 -1.80
C TYR A 246 -16.17 -15.16 -2.28
N ASP A 247 -16.80 -14.13 -2.80
CA ASP A 247 -17.80 -14.39 -3.79
C ASP A 247 -17.03 -15.05 -4.94
N ASN A 248 -17.21 -16.35 -5.11
CA ASN A 248 -16.53 -17.20 -6.10
C ASN A 248 -16.57 -16.64 -7.53
N ASN A 249 -17.15 -15.50 -7.73
CA ASN A 249 -17.44 -14.96 -9.04
C ASN A 249 -16.72 -13.65 -9.40
N VAL A 250 -16.24 -12.85 -8.48
CA VAL A 250 -15.58 -11.58 -8.84
C VAL A 250 -14.69 -11.13 -7.71
N VAL A 251 -13.49 -10.68 -8.03
CA VAL A 251 -12.64 -9.78 -7.24
C VAL A 251 -13.12 -9.59 -5.81
N SER A 252 -12.26 -9.80 -4.90
CA SER A 252 -12.42 -9.68 -3.46
C SER A 252 -13.11 -8.41 -2.91
N ARG A 253 -13.78 -7.61 -3.72
CA ARG A 253 -14.50 -6.38 -3.35
C ARG A 253 -15.91 -6.44 -3.87
N LYS A 254 -16.86 -5.99 -3.05
CA LYS A 254 -18.26 -5.93 -3.44
C LYS A 254 -18.43 -5.04 -4.68
N ALA A 255 -18.78 -5.66 -5.79
CA ALA A 255 -19.04 -4.93 -7.02
C ALA A 255 -20.38 -4.20 -6.92
N LEU A 256 -20.37 -2.93 -7.29
CA LEU A 256 -21.53 -2.07 -7.41
C LEU A 256 -22.12 -2.20 -8.82
N THR A 257 -23.41 -1.93 -8.97
CA THR A 257 -24.08 -1.99 -10.28
C THR A 257 -24.33 -0.58 -10.79
N ALA A 258 -23.96 -0.34 -12.04
CA ALA A 258 -24.32 0.87 -12.77
C ALA A 258 -25.82 0.84 -13.11
N THR A 259 -26.46 2.02 -13.11
CA THR A 259 -27.84 2.21 -13.52
C THR A 259 -27.97 3.09 -14.76
N ALA A 260 -26.95 3.91 -15.01
CA ALA A 260 -26.80 4.70 -16.23
C ALA A 260 -25.32 4.99 -16.49
N SER A 261 -24.96 5.26 -17.72
CA SER A 261 -23.60 5.59 -18.10
C SER A 261 -23.59 6.62 -19.23
N GLY A 262 -22.64 7.54 -19.16
CA GLY A 262 -22.34 8.52 -20.20
C GLY A 262 -20.85 8.50 -20.54
N ALA A 263 -20.44 9.26 -21.54
CA ALA A 263 -19.06 9.29 -22.00
C ALA A 263 -18.05 9.62 -20.86
N SER A 264 -18.41 10.51 -19.96
CA SER A 264 -17.56 10.93 -18.82
C SER A 264 -18.29 10.79 -17.49
N SER A 265 -19.26 9.89 -17.38
CA SER A 265 -20.00 9.68 -16.15
C SER A 265 -20.44 8.23 -15.97
N LEU A 266 -20.73 7.89 -14.73
CA LEU A 266 -21.35 6.63 -14.34
C LEU A 266 -22.35 6.95 -13.22
N THR A 267 -23.58 6.48 -13.35
CA THR A 267 -24.56 6.48 -12.25
C THR A 267 -24.64 5.08 -11.70
N GLY A 268 -24.54 4.92 -10.41
CA GLY A 268 -24.52 3.58 -9.82
C GLY A 268 -25.01 3.58 -8.39
N GLN A 269 -24.99 2.40 -7.80
CA GLN A 269 -25.30 2.23 -6.40
C GLN A 269 -24.27 3.00 -5.56
N ALA A 270 -24.73 3.52 -4.41
CA ALA A 270 -23.85 3.89 -3.33
C ALA A 270 -23.16 2.63 -2.80
N THR A 271 -22.01 2.80 -2.17
CA THR A 271 -21.24 1.67 -1.66
C THR A 271 -22.08 0.79 -0.73
N GLY A 272 -22.01 -0.44 -0.96
CA GLY A 272 -22.39 -1.71 -0.36
C GLY A 272 -23.16 -1.83 0.92
N GLY A 273 -24.06 -1.03 1.26
CA GLY A 273 -24.90 -1.12 2.48
C GLY A 273 -25.23 0.24 3.05
N ASP A 274 -24.42 1.23 2.80
CA ASP A 274 -24.77 2.60 3.19
C ASP A 274 -25.77 3.16 2.18
N ALA A 275 -26.95 3.46 2.66
CA ALA A 275 -28.04 3.92 1.80
C ALA A 275 -27.75 5.25 1.08
N VAL A 276 -26.72 6.00 1.52
CA VAL A 276 -26.44 7.34 1.00
C VAL A 276 -24.95 7.68 1.16
N VAL A 277 -24.31 8.17 0.11
CA VAL A 277 -22.99 8.78 0.16
C VAL A 277 -23.06 10.30 0.21
N ALA A 278 -22.11 10.94 0.86
CA ALA A 278 -21.98 12.40 0.85
C ALA A 278 -21.45 12.89 -0.51
N VAL A 279 -21.70 14.16 -0.84
CA VAL A 279 -21.19 14.75 -2.08
C VAL A 279 -19.64 14.70 -2.09
N ASN A 280 -19.07 14.19 -3.19
CA ASN A 280 -17.63 14.10 -3.39
C ASN A 280 -16.84 13.25 -2.37
N GLU A 281 -17.48 12.35 -1.65
CA GLU A 281 -16.83 11.45 -0.70
C GLU A 281 -15.72 10.61 -1.33
N TYR A 282 -15.90 10.23 -2.59
CA TYR A 282 -14.94 9.43 -3.37
C TYR A 282 -14.20 10.23 -4.44
N ARG A 283 -14.12 11.55 -4.31
CA ARG A 283 -13.30 12.34 -5.22
C ARG A 283 -11.83 11.88 -5.16
N ASN A 284 -11.16 11.84 -6.30
CA ASN A 284 -9.80 11.32 -6.48
C ASN A 284 -9.63 9.81 -6.24
N PHE A 285 -10.67 9.09 -5.86
CA PHE A 285 -10.69 7.63 -5.98
C PHE A 285 -10.85 7.23 -7.45
N GLN A 286 -10.60 5.96 -7.74
CA GLN A 286 -10.82 5.44 -9.10
C GLN A 286 -12.01 4.50 -9.15
N ILE A 287 -12.73 4.53 -10.28
CA ILE A 287 -13.69 3.51 -10.66
C ILE A 287 -12.99 2.56 -11.62
N ARG A 288 -13.14 1.26 -11.40
CA ARG A 288 -12.74 0.21 -12.32
C ARG A 288 -13.95 -0.63 -12.70
N ILE A 289 -14.16 -0.82 -14.02
CA ILE A 289 -15.20 -1.71 -14.53
C ILE A 289 -14.71 -3.14 -14.41
N VAL A 290 -15.44 -3.98 -13.66
CA VAL A 290 -15.04 -5.38 -13.38
C VAL A 290 -15.84 -6.38 -14.17
N GLN A 291 -17.08 -6.03 -14.57
CA GLN A 291 -17.91 -6.87 -15.43
C GLN A 291 -18.83 -6.01 -16.29
N ASP A 292 -18.92 -6.32 -17.56
CA ASP A 292 -19.92 -5.76 -18.48
C ASP A 292 -20.10 -6.70 -19.66
N THR A 293 -21.10 -7.57 -19.58
CA THR A 293 -21.41 -8.54 -20.64
C THR A 293 -22.17 -7.92 -21.82
N THR A 294 -22.72 -6.72 -21.66
CA THR A 294 -23.41 -5.97 -22.71
C THR A 294 -22.41 -5.17 -23.55
N THR A 295 -21.42 -4.58 -22.89
CA THR A 295 -20.33 -3.82 -23.52
C THR A 295 -18.98 -4.35 -23.04
N PRO A 296 -18.56 -5.55 -23.46
CA PRO A 296 -17.40 -6.25 -22.91
C PRO A 296 -16.09 -5.46 -23.02
N ALA A 297 -15.93 -4.65 -24.07
CA ALA A 297 -14.76 -3.79 -24.27
C ALA A 297 -14.59 -2.69 -23.20
N ALA A 298 -15.61 -2.45 -22.36
CA ALA A 298 -15.51 -1.52 -21.23
C ALA A 298 -14.75 -2.09 -20.03
N VAL A 299 -14.63 -3.41 -19.93
CA VAL A 299 -14.05 -4.10 -18.77
C VAL A 299 -12.56 -3.78 -18.62
N GLY A 300 -12.14 -3.58 -17.37
CA GLY A 300 -10.76 -3.24 -17.01
C GLY A 300 -10.42 -1.76 -17.11
N GLN A 301 -11.28 -0.93 -17.70
CA GLN A 301 -11.04 0.52 -17.72
C GLN A 301 -11.08 1.09 -16.29
N ARG A 302 -10.11 1.96 -15.99
CA ARG A 302 -10.00 2.70 -14.73
C ARG A 302 -10.14 4.20 -15.02
N ARG A 303 -10.92 4.91 -14.20
CA ARG A 303 -11.08 6.37 -14.29
C ARG A 303 -11.14 6.99 -12.93
N ILE A 304 -10.48 8.12 -12.77
CA ILE A 304 -10.53 8.89 -11.52
C ILE A 304 -11.85 9.65 -11.44
N ILE A 305 -12.45 9.63 -10.28
CA ILE A 305 -13.66 10.39 -9.95
C ILE A 305 -13.26 11.84 -9.70
N ALA A 306 -13.65 12.73 -10.60
CA ALA A 306 -13.43 14.17 -10.46
C ALA A 306 -14.44 14.81 -9.47
N SER A 307 -15.67 14.30 -9.48
CA SER A 307 -16.72 14.69 -8.54
C SER A 307 -17.87 13.68 -8.56
N HIS A 308 -18.73 13.71 -7.55
CA HIS A 308 -19.99 12.98 -7.59
C HIS A 308 -21.07 13.64 -6.76
N THR A 309 -22.34 13.35 -7.08
CA THR A 309 -23.50 13.80 -6.31
C THR A 309 -23.63 12.98 -5.02
N ALA A 310 -24.36 13.50 -4.05
CA ALA A 310 -24.79 12.74 -2.89
C ALA A 310 -25.95 11.79 -3.24
N GLY A 311 -26.22 10.82 -2.39
CA GLY A 311 -27.42 9.99 -2.45
C GLY A 311 -27.15 8.50 -2.59
N ALA A 312 -28.22 7.72 -2.72
CA ALA A 312 -28.17 6.26 -2.88
C ALA A 312 -27.77 5.83 -4.30
N SER A 313 -27.89 6.72 -5.28
CA SER A 313 -27.50 6.49 -6.66
C SER A 313 -26.68 7.67 -7.18
N PRO A 314 -25.45 7.86 -6.66
CA PRO A 314 -24.64 9.00 -7.05
C PRO A 314 -24.29 8.96 -8.54
N VAL A 315 -24.17 10.15 -9.14
CA VAL A 315 -23.61 10.35 -10.46
C VAL A 315 -22.12 10.66 -10.29
N TYR A 316 -21.26 9.74 -10.67
CA TYR A 316 -19.82 9.91 -10.68
C TYR A 316 -19.40 10.60 -11.97
N THR A 317 -18.84 11.79 -11.87
CA THR A 317 -18.20 12.50 -12.99
C THR A 317 -16.73 12.14 -13.02
N LEU A 318 -16.23 11.79 -14.19
CA LEU A 318 -14.89 11.26 -14.38
C LEU A 318 -13.92 12.33 -14.90
N GLY A 319 -12.68 12.25 -14.48
CA GLY A 319 -11.63 13.16 -14.93
C GLY A 319 -11.25 12.98 -16.42
N THR A 320 -11.55 11.81 -16.98
CA THR A 320 -11.35 11.49 -18.41
C THR A 320 -12.50 10.62 -18.89
N ALA A 321 -12.93 10.83 -20.13
CA ALA A 321 -13.97 10.01 -20.75
C ALA A 321 -13.56 8.52 -20.82
N TRP A 322 -14.55 7.66 -20.79
CA TRP A 322 -14.36 6.24 -21.10
C TRP A 322 -13.85 6.08 -22.54
N THR A 323 -12.94 5.17 -22.75
CA THR A 323 -12.56 4.75 -24.12
C THR A 323 -13.72 4.02 -24.78
N THR A 324 -14.41 3.19 -24.01
CA THR A 324 -15.66 2.53 -24.37
C THR A 324 -16.64 2.78 -23.22
N THR A 325 -17.76 3.43 -23.49
CA THR A 325 -18.78 3.73 -22.49
C THR A 325 -19.38 2.44 -21.96
N PRO A 326 -19.34 2.17 -20.64
CA PRO A 326 -19.94 0.98 -20.04
C PRO A 326 -21.47 0.95 -20.25
N SER A 327 -22.06 -0.22 -20.17
CA SER A 327 -23.51 -0.36 -20.17
C SER A 327 -24.13 0.07 -18.84
N SER A 328 -25.45 0.25 -18.82
CA SER A 328 -26.21 0.53 -17.59
C SER A 328 -26.34 -0.66 -16.66
N SER A 329 -25.80 -1.82 -17.02
CA SER A 329 -25.75 -3.02 -16.18
C SER A 329 -24.32 -3.41 -15.78
N ALA A 330 -23.34 -2.56 -16.12
CA ALA A 330 -21.94 -2.80 -15.77
C ALA A 330 -21.77 -2.93 -14.26
N LYS A 331 -20.88 -3.82 -13.85
CA LYS A 331 -20.41 -3.88 -12.47
C LYS A 331 -19.09 -3.16 -12.33
N PHE A 332 -18.93 -2.40 -11.27
CA PHE A 332 -17.75 -1.59 -11.01
C PHE A 332 -17.35 -1.64 -9.53
N VAL A 333 -16.12 -1.30 -9.26
CA VAL A 333 -15.59 -1.10 -7.90
C VAL A 333 -15.06 0.32 -7.77
N ILE A 334 -15.13 0.88 -6.56
CA ILE A 334 -14.47 2.12 -6.20
C ILE A 334 -13.29 1.77 -5.30
N GLU A 335 -12.13 2.25 -5.66
CA GLU A 335 -10.87 1.88 -5.00
C GLU A 335 -9.90 3.07 -4.94
N GLN A 336 -8.89 2.99 -4.10
CA GLN A 336 -7.83 4.01 -4.09
C GLN A 336 -7.13 4.06 -5.46
N PRO A 337 -6.67 5.25 -5.87
CA PRO A 337 -5.83 5.36 -7.06
C PRO A 337 -4.46 4.72 -6.80
N ASN A 338 -3.81 4.23 -7.85
CA ASN A 338 -2.48 3.65 -7.75
C ASN A 338 -1.41 4.73 -7.86
N LEU A 339 -1.12 5.39 -6.75
CA LEU A 339 -0.23 6.55 -6.67
C LEU A 339 0.74 6.42 -5.49
N LEU A 340 1.93 6.99 -5.64
CA LEU A 340 2.83 7.29 -4.53
C LEU A 340 2.80 8.79 -4.23
N ILE A 341 2.89 9.14 -2.96
CA ILE A 341 3.01 10.53 -2.50
C ILE A 341 4.32 10.67 -1.75
N LEU A 342 5.12 11.64 -2.16
CA LEU A 342 6.42 11.94 -1.58
C LEU A 342 6.45 13.36 -1.02
N ARG A 343 7.02 13.49 0.17
CA ARG A 343 7.45 14.77 0.74
C ARG A 343 8.94 14.71 1.02
N THR A 344 9.65 15.80 0.72
CA THR A 344 11.09 15.93 0.97
C THR A 344 11.34 17.04 1.98
N THR A 345 12.42 16.95 2.74
CA THR A 345 12.78 17.94 3.77
C THR A 345 12.90 19.36 3.20
N ALA A 346 12.56 20.36 4.02
CA ALA A 346 12.60 21.79 3.72
C ALA A 346 11.76 22.20 2.50
N ASN A 347 10.75 21.43 2.14
CA ASN A 347 9.93 21.68 0.95
C ASN A 347 8.43 21.58 1.29
N THR A 348 7.61 22.44 0.67
CA THR A 348 6.15 22.40 0.75
C THR A 348 5.52 21.64 -0.42
N THR A 349 6.28 21.35 -1.48
CA THR A 349 5.78 20.63 -2.66
C THR A 349 5.43 19.20 -2.32
N THR A 350 4.29 18.75 -2.82
CA THR A 350 3.87 17.35 -2.78
C THR A 350 4.15 16.71 -4.14
N TYR A 351 5.00 15.70 -4.16
CA TYR A 351 5.33 14.97 -5.38
C TYR A 351 4.45 13.73 -5.45
N THR A 352 3.81 13.50 -6.58
CA THR A 352 2.93 12.36 -6.80
C THR A 352 3.41 11.56 -7.99
N TYR A 353 3.56 10.25 -7.84
CA TYR A 353 4.00 9.34 -8.89
C TYR A 353 2.89 8.38 -9.27
N ASN A 354 2.64 8.28 -10.56
CA ASN A 354 1.72 7.30 -11.13
C ASN A 354 2.50 6.04 -11.52
N TYR A 355 2.28 4.95 -10.81
CA TYR A 355 2.95 3.67 -11.10
C TYR A 355 2.11 2.72 -11.98
N THR A 356 1.03 3.22 -12.57
CA THR A 356 0.24 2.46 -13.54
C THR A 356 0.81 2.57 -14.96
N ASP A 357 0.33 1.76 -15.85
CA ASP A 357 0.66 1.78 -17.27
C ASP A 357 -0.23 2.70 -18.12
N ALA A 358 -1.07 3.50 -17.47
CA ALA A 358 -1.98 4.45 -18.12
C ALA A 358 -1.90 5.83 -17.45
N THR A 359 -2.24 6.87 -18.19
CA THR A 359 -2.35 8.22 -17.64
C THR A 359 -3.49 8.29 -16.62
N ILE A 360 -3.20 8.82 -15.43
CA ILE A 360 -4.18 9.17 -14.41
C ILE A 360 -4.53 10.65 -14.57
N ASN A 361 -5.84 10.97 -14.58
CA ASN A 361 -6.34 12.33 -14.72
C ASN A 361 -7.57 12.51 -13.82
N ASN A 362 -7.54 13.57 -12.98
CA ASN A 362 -8.65 13.88 -12.08
C ASN A 362 -9.58 15.00 -12.62
N GLY A 363 -9.44 15.38 -13.87
CA GLY A 363 -10.22 16.45 -14.51
C GLY A 363 -9.52 17.81 -14.53
N THR A 364 -8.48 18.00 -13.71
CA THR A 364 -7.67 19.24 -13.68
C THR A 364 -6.20 18.93 -13.89
N ASN A 365 -5.69 17.91 -13.20
CA ASN A 365 -4.29 17.52 -13.23
C ASN A 365 -4.15 16.09 -13.76
N SER A 366 -3.11 15.87 -14.55
CA SER A 366 -2.80 14.55 -15.12
C SER A 366 -1.38 14.14 -14.77
N ILE A 367 -1.17 12.83 -14.65
CA ILE A 367 0.14 12.22 -14.49
C ILE A 367 0.25 11.11 -15.51
N ALA A 368 1.23 11.20 -16.39
CA ALA A 368 1.50 10.14 -17.35
C ALA A 368 1.87 8.82 -16.65
N ALA A 369 1.79 7.72 -17.36
CA ALA A 369 2.28 6.44 -16.85
C ALA A 369 3.77 6.54 -16.47
N ASP A 370 4.16 5.90 -15.36
CA ASP A 370 5.55 5.84 -14.86
C ASP A 370 6.19 7.23 -14.69
N ALA A 371 5.42 8.24 -14.26
CA ALA A 371 5.88 9.64 -14.17
C ALA A 371 5.50 10.32 -12.84
N TRP A 372 6.24 11.38 -12.51
CA TRP A 372 6.00 12.24 -11.35
C TRP A 372 5.26 13.52 -11.75
N SER A 373 4.48 14.07 -10.80
CA SER A 373 3.82 15.38 -10.90
C SER A 373 3.93 16.13 -9.59
N THR A 374 4.03 17.45 -9.66
CA THR A 374 3.99 18.34 -8.48
C THR A 374 2.64 19.03 -8.31
N ALA A 375 1.71 18.83 -9.24
CA ALA A 375 0.44 19.55 -9.29
C ALA A 375 -0.76 18.73 -8.75
N TYR A 376 -0.62 17.40 -8.61
CA TYR A 376 -1.78 16.52 -8.41
C TYR A 376 -2.46 16.74 -7.07
N PHE A 377 -1.71 16.77 -5.96
CA PHE A 377 -2.24 16.98 -4.61
C PHE A 377 -1.84 18.35 -4.01
N GLY A 378 -1.48 19.30 -4.83
CA GLY A 378 -1.21 20.66 -4.39
C GLY A 378 0.00 20.78 -3.45
N THR A 379 0.06 21.92 -2.76
CA THR A 379 1.19 22.29 -1.89
C THR A 379 0.77 22.13 -0.43
N ALA A 380 1.60 21.53 0.37
CA ALA A 380 1.38 21.39 1.80
C ALA A 380 1.55 22.73 2.54
N PRO A 381 0.91 22.90 3.70
CA PRO A 381 0.84 24.17 4.42
C PRO A 381 2.19 24.69 4.91
N ALA A 382 3.15 23.80 5.16
CA ALA A 382 4.47 24.17 5.62
C ALA A 382 5.55 23.17 5.15
N ALA A 383 6.79 23.64 5.15
CA ALA A 383 7.95 22.79 4.95
C ALA A 383 8.11 21.81 6.12
N ASN A 384 8.61 20.63 5.82
CA ASN A 384 8.93 19.62 6.82
C ASN A 384 10.41 19.68 7.21
N ALA A 385 10.71 19.11 8.37
CA ALA A 385 12.06 18.97 8.90
C ALA A 385 12.45 17.49 9.00
N VAL A 386 13.64 17.23 9.52
CA VAL A 386 14.14 15.88 9.80
C VAL A 386 13.20 15.14 10.75
N GLY A 387 13.05 13.83 10.54
CA GLY A 387 12.12 13.00 11.32
C GLY A 387 10.68 13.05 10.81
N CYS A 388 10.42 13.57 9.63
CA CYS A 388 9.10 13.55 9.02
C CYS A 388 8.69 12.12 8.64
N LEU A 389 7.39 11.83 8.73
CA LEU A 389 6.84 10.54 8.35
C LEU A 389 5.37 10.65 7.93
N TRP A 390 4.94 9.70 7.13
CA TRP A 390 3.54 9.49 6.80
C TRP A 390 2.91 8.44 7.73
N ALA A 391 1.68 8.71 8.10
CA ALA A 391 0.78 7.77 8.74
C ALA A 391 -0.51 7.70 7.91
N PRO A 392 -0.57 6.82 6.91
CA PRO A 392 -1.73 6.68 6.06
C PRO A 392 -2.91 6.12 6.84
N SER A 393 -4.09 6.61 6.56
CA SER A 393 -5.33 6.14 7.14
C SER A 393 -6.14 5.46 6.04
N PHE A 394 -5.96 4.17 5.89
CA PHE A 394 -6.72 3.39 4.92
C PHE A 394 -8.09 3.06 5.50
N GLY A 395 -9.12 3.85 5.16
CA GLY A 395 -10.51 3.53 5.46
C GLY A 395 -11.02 3.87 6.85
N ILE A 396 -10.33 4.70 7.60
CA ILE A 396 -10.91 5.24 8.83
C ILE A 396 -12.09 6.12 8.46
N ARG A 397 -13.21 5.88 9.10
CA ARG A 397 -14.32 6.87 9.16
C ARG A 397 -13.90 7.97 10.13
N PRO A 398 -13.45 9.13 9.66
CA PRO A 398 -12.93 10.17 10.55
C PRO A 398 -14.02 10.82 11.37
N ASP A 399 -15.25 10.74 10.90
CA ASP A 399 -16.41 11.34 11.55
C ASP A 399 -17.61 10.39 11.43
N PRO A 400 -18.00 9.73 12.52
CA PRO A 400 -19.19 8.87 12.52
C PRO A 400 -20.47 9.60 12.13
N ALA A 401 -20.52 10.94 12.26
CA ALA A 401 -21.66 11.74 11.84
C ALA A 401 -21.72 11.95 10.32
N ARG A 402 -20.62 11.73 9.60
CA ARG A 402 -20.57 11.97 8.15
C ARG A 402 -20.75 10.72 7.30
N ASN A 403 -20.72 9.53 7.88
CA ASN A 403 -20.65 8.26 7.12
C ASN A 403 -19.57 8.24 6.03
N ALA A 404 -18.63 9.18 6.10
CA ALA A 404 -17.65 9.41 5.07
C ALA A 404 -16.43 8.50 5.27
N ARG A 405 -16.13 7.69 4.29
CA ARG A 405 -14.89 6.90 4.22
C ARG A 405 -13.84 7.73 3.52
N HIS A 406 -13.22 8.64 4.27
CA HIS A 406 -12.14 9.44 3.72
C HIS A 406 -10.81 8.76 3.90
N SER A 407 -10.02 8.77 2.87
CA SER A 407 -8.61 8.44 2.95
C SER A 407 -7.85 9.68 3.42
N PHE A 408 -7.70 9.83 4.73
CA PHE A 408 -6.81 10.84 5.31
C PHE A 408 -5.40 10.28 5.39
N ASN A 409 -4.45 11.09 4.96
CA ASN A 409 -3.05 10.81 5.14
C ASN A 409 -2.48 11.84 6.11
N TYR A 410 -2.07 11.39 7.28
CA TYR A 410 -1.43 12.22 8.29
C TYR A 410 0.05 12.34 7.98
N PHE A 411 0.54 13.55 8.00
CA PHE A 411 1.95 13.82 7.78
C PHE A 411 2.54 14.55 8.99
N PHE A 412 3.43 13.89 9.70
CA PHE A 412 4.19 14.47 10.81
C PHE A 412 5.37 15.23 10.24
N ARG A 413 5.44 16.52 10.53
CA ARG A 413 6.42 17.43 9.88
C ARG A 413 7.87 17.18 10.27
N GLY A 414 8.12 16.49 11.37
CA GLY A 414 9.45 16.47 11.99
C GLY A 414 9.80 17.81 12.63
N GLY A 415 10.69 17.81 13.62
CA GLY A 415 11.13 19.02 14.32
C GLY A 415 10.04 19.81 15.06
N ALA A 416 8.79 19.36 15.03
CA ALA A 416 7.64 20.03 15.60
C ALA A 416 6.64 19.05 16.18
N VAL A 417 5.76 19.55 17.04
CA VAL A 417 4.63 18.79 17.62
C VAL A 417 3.34 18.99 16.83
N THR A 418 3.44 19.19 15.53
CA THR A 418 2.30 19.43 14.64
C THR A 418 2.30 18.45 13.48
N LEU A 419 1.13 18.15 13.01
CA LEU A 419 0.92 17.34 11.82
C LEU A 419 0.11 18.10 10.77
N ASP A 420 0.28 17.70 9.53
CA ASP A 420 -0.57 18.08 8.42
C ASP A 420 -1.48 16.89 8.06
N VAL A 421 -2.64 17.17 7.54
CA VAL A 421 -3.55 16.16 7.01
C VAL A 421 -3.80 16.46 5.54
N LEU A 422 -3.56 15.47 4.70
CA LEU A 422 -4.01 15.47 3.32
C LEU A 422 -5.31 14.66 3.23
N ASP A 423 -6.42 15.36 3.00
CA ASP A 423 -7.67 14.74 2.57
C ASP A 423 -7.68 14.65 1.04
N ILE A 424 -7.50 13.45 0.50
CA ILE A 424 -7.44 13.24 -0.94
C ILE A 424 -8.78 13.52 -1.63
N ALA A 425 -9.89 13.44 -0.90
CA ALA A 425 -11.24 13.67 -1.41
C ALA A 425 -11.73 15.11 -1.19
N GLY A 426 -11.05 15.92 -0.39
CA GLY A 426 -11.47 17.25 0.00
C GLY A 426 -11.66 18.23 -1.15
N ALA A 427 -10.77 18.20 -2.14
CA ALA A 427 -10.84 19.00 -3.36
C ALA A 427 -10.24 18.24 -4.54
N ILE A 428 -10.31 18.81 -5.75
CA ILE A 428 -9.73 18.17 -6.96
C ILE A 428 -8.21 17.98 -6.84
N ALA A 429 -7.52 18.89 -6.16
CA ALA A 429 -6.09 18.77 -5.85
C ALA A 429 -5.83 18.23 -4.42
N GLY A 430 -6.82 17.59 -3.80
CA GLY A 430 -6.81 17.29 -2.37
C GLY A 430 -6.95 18.54 -1.51
N THR A 431 -7.19 18.36 -0.23
CA THR A 431 -7.21 19.47 0.74
C THR A 431 -6.18 19.22 1.81
N TRP A 432 -5.25 20.17 1.95
CA TRP A 432 -4.30 20.17 3.04
C TRP A 432 -4.84 20.99 4.22
N THR A 433 -4.84 20.39 5.40
CA THR A 433 -5.06 21.09 6.66
C THR A 433 -3.79 21.02 7.47
N GLY A 434 -3.26 22.17 7.84
CA GLY A 434 -1.96 22.27 8.49
C GLY A 434 -2.01 22.64 9.95
N ALA A 435 -0.88 22.44 10.63
CA ALA A 435 -0.65 22.82 12.02
C ALA A 435 -1.68 22.26 12.99
N ILE A 436 -2.18 21.05 12.72
CA ILE A 436 -3.09 20.38 13.64
C ILE A 436 -2.27 19.94 14.85
N THR A 437 -2.73 20.33 16.03
CA THR A 437 -2.20 19.83 17.30
C THR A 437 -2.83 18.48 17.62
N TYR A 438 -2.08 17.66 18.34
CA TYR A 438 -2.57 16.40 18.86
C TYR A 438 -2.39 16.35 20.38
N ASP A 439 -3.22 15.57 21.05
CA ASP A 439 -3.12 15.38 22.49
C ASP A 439 -2.06 14.31 22.82
N GLY A 440 -1.38 14.51 23.91
CA GLY A 440 -0.32 13.64 24.41
C GLY A 440 1.05 14.32 24.36
N ALA A 441 1.84 14.08 25.40
CA ALA A 441 3.16 14.69 25.53
C ALA A 441 4.19 13.93 24.68
N VAL A 442 4.27 14.27 23.40
CA VAL A 442 5.34 13.81 22.53
C VAL A 442 6.29 14.97 22.30
N ASN A 443 7.58 14.75 22.56
CA ASN A 443 8.60 15.69 22.14
C ASN A 443 8.64 15.76 20.62
N SER A 444 9.26 16.82 20.08
CA SER A 444 9.40 16.98 18.63
C SER A 444 10.04 15.75 17.99
N PHE A 445 9.52 15.35 16.85
CA PHE A 445 10.10 14.26 16.06
C PHE A 445 11.47 14.68 15.55
N GLY A 446 12.53 13.99 15.96
CA GLY A 446 13.91 14.23 15.54
C GLY A 446 14.36 13.27 14.44
N ALA A 447 15.58 13.48 13.95
CA ALA A 447 16.23 12.58 13.01
C ALA A 447 16.20 11.13 13.55
N GLY A 448 15.78 10.18 12.71
CA GLY A 448 15.65 8.77 13.12
C GLY A 448 14.28 8.36 13.67
N THR A 449 13.33 9.29 13.78
CA THR A 449 11.94 8.92 14.02
C THR A 449 11.44 8.04 12.87
N THR A 450 10.80 6.95 13.22
CA THR A 450 10.23 6.00 12.26
C THR A 450 8.83 5.61 12.69
N GLY A 451 7.98 5.31 11.73
CA GLY A 451 6.62 4.93 12.01
C GLY A 451 6.15 3.84 11.07
N THR A 452 5.14 3.14 11.52
CA THR A 452 4.46 2.11 10.75
C THR A 452 2.98 2.12 11.09
N TYR A 453 2.20 1.65 10.17
CA TYR A 453 0.76 1.56 10.25
C TYR A 453 0.34 0.19 10.80
N SER A 454 -0.76 0.15 11.54
CA SER A 454 -1.37 -1.09 12.00
C SER A 454 -2.28 -1.68 10.91
N PRO A 455 -1.95 -2.80 10.29
CA PRO A 455 -2.82 -3.42 9.29
C PRO A 455 -4.13 -3.98 9.87
N PHE A 456 -4.16 -4.32 11.17
CA PHE A 456 -5.36 -4.79 11.86
C PHE A 456 -6.01 -3.76 12.77
N GLY A 457 -5.32 -2.70 13.12
CA GLY A 457 -5.77 -1.73 14.09
C GLY A 457 -7.01 -0.98 13.69
N GLN A 458 -8.17 -1.59 13.86
CA GLN A 458 -9.47 -0.95 13.65
C GLN A 458 -9.48 -0.10 12.36
N GLU A 459 -9.27 -0.73 11.21
CA GLU A 459 -9.31 -0.07 9.89
C GLU A 459 -8.23 1.00 9.71
N GLY A 460 -7.04 0.78 10.27
CA GLY A 460 -5.94 1.72 10.17
C GLY A 460 -6.00 2.89 11.12
N ARG A 461 -6.75 2.75 12.17
CA ARG A 461 -6.85 3.77 13.20
C ARG A 461 -5.54 4.01 13.93
N PHE A 462 -4.76 2.97 14.13
CA PHE A 462 -3.55 3.05 14.95
C PHE A 462 -2.28 3.05 14.12
N HIS A 463 -1.35 3.92 14.50
CA HIS A 463 -0.01 3.99 13.96
C HIS A 463 0.99 3.85 15.11
N TYR A 464 2.02 3.05 14.90
CA TYR A 464 3.11 2.89 15.83
C TYR A 464 4.26 3.78 15.39
N ILE A 465 4.72 4.64 16.27
CA ILE A 465 5.77 5.62 15.97
C ILE A 465 6.87 5.46 17.02
N ASN A 466 8.07 5.14 16.56
CA ASN A 466 9.26 5.17 17.39
C ASN A 466 9.85 6.57 17.32
N VAL A 467 9.75 7.31 18.40
CA VAL A 467 10.27 8.67 18.51
C VAL A 467 11.68 8.63 19.07
N TYR A 468 12.61 9.14 18.30
CA TYR A 468 13.96 9.36 18.78
C TYR A 468 14.05 10.74 19.44
N VAL A 469 14.41 10.75 20.70
CA VAL A 469 14.74 11.97 21.45
C VAL A 469 16.22 11.94 21.77
N ALA A 470 16.97 12.93 21.33
CA ALA A 470 18.42 13.02 21.58
C ALA A 470 18.72 12.77 23.07
N SER A 471 19.62 11.84 23.32
CA SER A 471 20.05 11.37 24.66
C SER A 471 19.01 10.60 25.50
N GLN A 472 17.83 10.29 24.99
CA GLN A 472 16.83 9.50 25.69
C GLN A 472 16.58 8.15 25.01
N ILE A 473 16.04 7.23 25.78
CA ILE A 473 15.60 5.91 25.31
C ILE A 473 14.53 6.12 24.24
N SER A 474 14.66 5.45 23.09
CA SER A 474 13.59 5.43 22.09
C SER A 474 12.29 4.97 22.72
N GLN A 475 11.23 5.68 22.46
CA GLN A 475 9.90 5.36 22.97
C GLN A 475 8.96 5.12 21.81
N ILE A 476 8.23 4.01 21.85
CA ILE A 476 7.14 3.77 20.91
C ILE A 476 5.88 4.43 21.44
N TYR A 477 5.27 5.20 20.59
CA TYR A 477 3.94 5.76 20.76
C TYR A 477 2.96 5.09 19.84
N ARG A 478 1.73 4.98 20.27
CA ARG A 478 0.59 4.67 19.42
C ARG A 478 -0.16 5.96 19.15
N PHE A 479 -0.28 6.33 17.89
CA PHE A 479 -1.12 7.42 17.45
C PHE A 479 -2.49 6.88 17.07
N ASP A 480 -3.54 7.37 17.73
CA ASP A 480 -4.94 7.13 17.36
C ASP A 480 -5.36 8.21 16.36
N ALA A 481 -5.43 7.86 15.10
CA ALA A 481 -5.77 8.77 14.02
C ALA A 481 -7.22 9.31 14.12
N LYS A 482 -8.14 8.54 14.71
CA LYS A 482 -9.53 8.96 14.91
C LYS A 482 -9.64 10.06 15.96
N ASN A 483 -8.97 9.88 17.08
CA ASN A 483 -9.03 10.82 18.20
C ASN A 483 -7.88 11.84 18.17
N ARG A 484 -6.88 11.63 17.31
CA ARG A 484 -5.65 12.45 17.21
C ARG A 484 -4.89 12.50 18.53
N VAL A 485 -4.78 11.37 19.20
CA VAL A 485 -4.13 11.24 20.51
C VAL A 485 -2.92 10.34 20.41
N PHE A 486 -1.81 10.78 21.01
CA PHE A 486 -0.66 9.94 21.25
C PHE A 486 -0.75 9.29 22.64
N SER A 487 -0.48 8.01 22.67
CA SER A 487 -0.35 7.26 23.93
C SER A 487 1.03 6.60 23.98
N PRO A 488 1.77 6.72 25.09
CA PRO A 488 2.96 5.92 25.27
C PRO A 488 2.61 4.44 25.17
N TYR A 489 3.41 3.71 24.40
CA TYR A 489 3.11 2.31 24.09
C TYR A 489 4.32 1.39 24.37
N THR A 490 5.34 1.91 25.03
CA THR A 490 6.53 1.15 25.36
C THR A 490 6.23 0.20 26.52
N PRO A 491 6.34 -1.13 26.35
CA PRO A 491 6.33 -2.06 27.48
C PRO A 491 7.50 -1.76 28.42
N THR A 492 7.31 -1.99 29.69
CA THR A 492 8.35 -1.78 30.72
C THR A 492 9.58 -2.68 30.54
N ASP A 493 9.47 -3.72 29.70
CA ASP A 493 10.50 -4.73 29.47
C ASP A 493 11.28 -4.50 28.16
N TRP A 494 11.25 -3.29 27.63
CA TRP A 494 12.01 -2.92 26.43
C TRP A 494 13.51 -2.98 26.73
N ILE A 495 14.18 -3.98 26.20
CA ILE A 495 15.64 -4.06 26.22
C ILE A 495 16.16 -3.29 25.00
N GLN A 496 16.46 -2.03 25.18
CA GLN A 496 17.19 -1.29 24.18
C GLN A 496 18.68 -1.55 24.30
N ALA A 497 19.24 -2.28 23.36
CA ALA A 497 20.68 -2.36 23.20
C ALA A 497 21.15 -1.18 22.32
N GLY A 498 21.70 -0.16 22.94
CA GLY A 498 22.36 0.96 22.28
C GLY A 498 21.45 2.15 21.96
N ALA A 499 22.05 3.33 21.86
CA ALA A 499 21.37 4.55 21.56
C ALA A 499 20.63 4.45 20.22
N ALA A 500 19.36 4.75 20.20
CA ALA A 500 18.62 4.94 18.97
C ALA A 500 19.11 6.24 18.33
N ALA A 501 20.15 6.16 17.57
CA ALA A 501 20.55 7.25 16.69
C ALA A 501 19.74 7.18 15.39
N ALA A 502 20.00 8.07 14.46
CA ALA A 502 19.28 8.26 13.20
C ALA A 502 19.22 7.03 12.28
N GLY A 503 18.68 5.90 12.70
CA GLY A 503 18.71 4.68 11.88
C GLY A 503 17.85 3.51 12.33
N GLY A 504 17.20 3.57 13.49
CA GLY A 504 16.21 2.54 13.84
C GLY A 504 15.06 2.55 12.84
N ARG A 505 14.54 1.39 12.44
CA ARG A 505 13.44 1.27 11.47
C ARG A 505 12.40 0.27 11.93
N MET A 506 11.18 0.52 11.53
CA MET A 506 10.00 -0.26 11.90
C MET A 506 9.15 -0.60 10.68
N ALA A 507 8.57 -1.77 10.66
CA ALA A 507 7.47 -2.12 9.78
C ALA A 507 6.47 -2.99 10.52
N ALA A 508 5.18 -2.78 10.30
CA ALA A 508 4.14 -3.64 10.84
C ALA A 508 3.65 -4.62 9.76
N TYR A 509 3.19 -5.75 10.22
CA TYR A 509 2.51 -6.74 9.42
C TYR A 509 1.46 -7.47 10.25
N ALA A 510 0.46 -8.02 9.58
CA ALA A 510 -0.57 -8.80 10.23
C ALA A 510 -0.05 -10.17 10.68
N ALA A 511 -0.46 -10.66 11.84
CA ALA A 511 -0.14 -12.01 12.30
C ALA A 511 -0.70 -13.07 11.32
N ILE A 512 0.04 -14.19 11.17
CA ILE A 512 -0.32 -15.27 10.23
C ILE A 512 -0.87 -16.50 10.95
N ASP A 513 -1.09 -16.44 12.23
CA ASP A 513 -1.50 -17.62 13.01
C ASP A 513 -2.99 -17.98 12.91
N GLY A 514 -3.73 -17.28 12.04
CA GLY A 514 -5.17 -17.46 11.88
C GLY A 514 -6.00 -16.90 13.04
N SER A 515 -5.38 -16.27 14.02
CA SER A 515 -6.09 -15.67 15.14
C SER A 515 -6.64 -14.28 14.83
N ASP A 516 -6.15 -13.64 13.78
CA ASP A 516 -6.62 -12.38 13.20
C ASP A 516 -6.79 -11.20 14.18
N LYS A 517 -6.05 -11.20 15.29
CA LYS A 517 -6.35 -10.30 16.40
C LYS A 517 -5.24 -9.33 16.78
N TYR A 518 -4.10 -9.37 16.11
CA TYR A 518 -2.98 -8.52 16.48
C TYR A 518 -2.05 -8.19 15.33
N ASP A 519 -1.45 -7.01 15.44
CA ASP A 519 -0.34 -6.61 14.60
C ASP A 519 0.98 -7.10 15.18
N VAL A 520 1.93 -7.35 14.32
CA VAL A 520 3.32 -7.55 14.70
C VAL A 520 4.14 -6.41 14.14
N VAL A 521 4.86 -5.73 15.02
CA VAL A 521 5.78 -4.66 14.63
C VAL A 521 7.20 -5.20 14.70
N LEU A 522 7.85 -5.30 13.55
CA LEU A 522 9.26 -5.61 13.45
C LEU A 522 10.07 -4.32 13.61
N LEU A 523 10.96 -4.33 14.58
CA LEU A 523 11.91 -3.24 14.82
C LEU A 523 13.32 -3.74 14.66
N GLN A 524 14.16 -2.95 14.00
CA GLN A 524 15.61 -3.13 14.02
C GLN A 524 16.29 -1.88 14.59
N SER A 525 17.19 -2.10 15.54
CA SER A 525 17.92 -1.04 16.23
C SER A 525 19.03 -0.45 15.35
N HIS A 526 19.34 0.82 15.56
CA HIS A 526 20.43 1.52 14.87
C HIS A 526 21.80 0.92 15.21
N LEU A 527 22.69 0.87 14.21
CA LEU A 527 24.04 0.29 14.29
C LEU A 527 24.09 -1.12 14.90
N SER A 528 22.99 -1.85 14.86
CA SER A 528 22.87 -3.18 15.42
C SER A 528 22.17 -4.12 14.44
N THR A 529 22.51 -5.38 14.55
CA THR A 529 21.80 -6.48 13.85
C THR A 529 20.61 -7.00 14.67
N ILE A 530 20.40 -6.48 15.88
CA ILE A 530 19.31 -6.92 16.76
C ILE A 530 17.97 -6.56 16.13
N SER A 531 17.15 -7.57 15.95
CA SER A 531 15.78 -7.46 15.46
C SER A 531 14.83 -7.96 16.54
N GLN A 532 13.73 -7.27 16.72
CA GLN A 532 12.71 -7.57 17.74
C GLN A 532 11.32 -7.49 17.12
N GLU A 533 10.45 -8.38 17.52
CA GLU A 533 9.02 -8.32 17.21
C GLU A 533 8.24 -7.88 18.44
N LEU A 534 7.38 -6.92 18.27
CA LEU A 534 6.36 -6.52 19.23
C LEU A 534 5.02 -7.06 18.77
N ILE A 535 4.38 -7.88 19.57
CA ILE A 535 3.00 -8.30 19.35
C ILE A 535 2.10 -7.21 19.96
N ALA A 536 1.42 -6.51 19.09
CA ALA A 536 0.52 -5.43 19.45
C ALA A 536 -0.93 -5.93 19.38
N LEU A 537 -1.56 -6.05 20.55
CA LEU A 537 -2.99 -6.34 20.62
C LEU A 537 -3.78 -5.10 20.19
N VAL A 538 -4.69 -5.28 19.30
CA VAL A 538 -5.54 -4.22 18.71
C VAL A 538 -6.88 -4.15 19.39
#